data_99c83b6445b2b28673dcc2ea30d66f9a
#
_entry.id   99c83b6445b2b28673dcc2ea30d66f9a
#
_cell.length_a   1.000
_cell.length_b   1.000
_cell.length_c   1.000
_cell.angle_alpha   90.00
_cell.angle_beta   90.00
_cell.angle_gamma   90.00
#
_symmetry.space_group_name_H-M   'P 1'
#
loop_
_entity.id
_entity.type
_entity.pdbx_description
1 polymer ?
#
loop_
_entity_poly.entity_id
_entity_poly.type
_entity_poly.pdbx_seq_one_letter_code
_entity_poly.pdbx_strand_id
1 'polypeptide(L)'
;MERVIRERMTLQSQDQSVITPQALINIRPVVAAIKEFFGSSPLSQFMDQNNPLAELTHKRRLSALGPGGLSRDRAGFEVRDVHYSHYGRMCPIETPEGPNIGLISYLASYARSMSTASLRLPIARSKRLTTKTAS
;
A
#
# COMPACT_ATOMS: atom_id res chain seq x y z
N MET A 1 9.70 -9.25 -17.61
CA MET A 1 10.50 -10.51 -17.66
C MET A 1 10.18 -11.33 -18.90
N GLU A 2 8.94 -11.69 -19.15
CA GLU A 2 8.53 -12.55 -20.29
C GLU A 2 9.09 -12.06 -21.64
N ARG A 3 8.93 -10.78 -21.98
CA ARG A 3 9.44 -10.22 -23.22
C ARG A 3 10.94 -10.44 -23.42
N VAL A 4 11.74 -10.21 -22.37
CA VAL A 4 13.20 -10.36 -22.42
C VAL A 4 13.61 -11.82 -22.56
N ILE A 5 12.88 -12.74 -21.93
CA ILE A 5 13.10 -14.18 -22.09
C ILE A 5 12.78 -14.60 -23.52
N ARG A 6 11.67 -14.14 -24.07
CA ARG A 6 11.25 -14.43 -25.46
C ARG A 6 12.27 -13.92 -26.49
N GLU A 7 12.76 -12.68 -26.33
CA GLU A 7 13.81 -12.10 -27.17
C GLU A 7 15.09 -12.95 -27.12
N ARG A 8 15.52 -13.38 -25.93
CA ARG A 8 16.70 -14.24 -25.78
C ARG A 8 16.51 -15.62 -26.38
N MET A 9 15.34 -16.23 -26.21
CA MET A 9 15.03 -17.50 -26.87
C MET A 9 15.16 -17.42 -28.38
N THR A 10 14.67 -16.33 -28.99
CA THR A 10 14.74 -16.12 -30.44
C THR A 10 16.19 -15.98 -30.94
N LEU A 11 17.03 -15.30 -30.18
CA LEU A 11 18.43 -15.08 -30.51
C LEU A 11 19.28 -16.37 -30.35
N GLN A 12 18.98 -17.19 -29.34
CA GLN A 12 19.73 -18.41 -29.04
C GLN A 12 19.24 -19.65 -29.83
N SER A 13 18.06 -19.57 -30.45
CA SER A 13 17.56 -20.69 -31.27
C SER A 13 18.42 -21.02 -32.52
N GLN A 14 19.38 -20.17 -32.85
CA GLN A 14 20.34 -20.39 -33.95
C GLN A 14 21.58 -21.19 -33.53
N ASP A 15 21.87 -21.27 -32.23
CA ASP A 15 22.97 -22.08 -31.70
C ASP A 15 22.40 -23.34 -31.03
N GLN A 16 22.77 -24.50 -31.50
CA GLN A 16 22.34 -25.81 -30.95
C GLN A 16 22.93 -26.14 -29.56
N SER A 17 23.41 -25.15 -28.82
CA SER A 17 23.88 -25.32 -27.45
C SER A 17 22.69 -25.54 -26.51
N VAL A 18 22.86 -26.40 -25.52
CA VAL A 18 21.82 -26.68 -24.51
C VAL A 18 21.40 -25.41 -23.82
N ILE A 19 20.20 -24.93 -24.10
CA ILE A 19 19.62 -23.71 -23.51
C ILE A 19 19.22 -24.01 -22.07
N THR A 20 19.93 -23.46 -21.12
CA THR A 20 19.58 -23.54 -19.69
C THR A 20 18.68 -22.39 -19.27
N PRO A 21 17.74 -22.58 -18.32
CA PRO A 21 16.89 -21.48 -17.80
C PRO A 21 17.70 -20.30 -17.26
N GLN A 22 18.86 -20.56 -16.66
CA GLN A 22 19.76 -19.52 -16.14
C GLN A 22 20.34 -18.63 -17.24
N ALA A 23 20.62 -19.18 -18.43
CA ALA A 23 21.10 -18.39 -19.57
C ALA A 23 20.02 -17.47 -20.14
N LEU A 24 18.74 -17.84 -20.03
CA LEU A 24 17.61 -17.07 -20.52
C LEU A 24 17.18 -15.95 -19.57
N ILE A 25 17.35 -16.15 -18.27
CA ILE A 25 16.90 -15.21 -17.25
C ILE A 25 17.87 -14.03 -17.14
N ASN A 26 17.33 -12.80 -17.27
CA ASN A 26 18.08 -11.58 -17.03
C ASN A 26 17.44 -10.82 -15.86
N ILE A 27 18.16 -10.68 -14.76
CA ILE A 27 17.70 -9.98 -13.56
C ILE A 27 17.75 -8.45 -13.67
N ARG A 28 18.50 -7.90 -14.63
CA ARG A 28 18.70 -6.44 -14.75
C ARG A 28 17.41 -5.63 -14.85
N PRO A 29 16.39 -6.02 -15.64
CA PRO A 29 15.14 -5.28 -15.73
C PRO A 29 14.36 -5.26 -14.40
N VAL A 30 14.42 -6.35 -13.62
CA VAL A 30 13.78 -6.45 -12.30
C VAL A 30 14.50 -5.54 -11.30
N VAL A 31 15.83 -5.61 -11.27
CA VAL A 31 16.66 -4.76 -10.42
C VAL A 31 16.44 -3.28 -10.76
N ALA A 32 16.36 -2.93 -12.05
CA ALA A 32 16.09 -1.57 -12.49
C ALA A 32 14.72 -1.07 -11.98
N ALA A 33 13.66 -1.87 -12.13
CA ALA A 33 12.32 -1.50 -11.65
C ALA A 33 12.26 -1.34 -10.12
N ILE A 34 12.96 -2.19 -9.38
CA ILE A 34 13.05 -2.08 -7.91
C ILE A 34 13.82 -0.80 -7.52
N LYS A 35 14.94 -0.53 -8.16
CA LYS A 35 15.73 0.69 -7.91
C LYS A 35 14.94 1.95 -8.25
N GLU A 36 14.19 1.95 -9.34
CA GLU A 36 13.32 3.06 -9.74
C GLU A 36 12.26 3.31 -8.67
N PHE A 37 11.58 2.27 -8.18
CA PHE A 37 10.60 2.40 -7.11
C PHE A 37 11.21 3.01 -5.84
N PHE A 38 12.29 2.45 -5.32
CA PHE A 38 12.91 2.94 -4.09
C PHE A 38 13.59 4.31 -4.23
N GLY A 39 14.02 4.68 -5.42
CA GLY A 39 14.71 5.95 -5.67
C GLY A 39 13.81 7.12 -6.05
N SER A 40 12.65 6.88 -6.65
CA SER A 40 11.81 7.93 -7.22
C SER A 40 10.35 7.92 -6.78
N SER A 41 9.85 6.85 -6.16
CA SER A 41 8.46 6.79 -5.72
C SER A 41 8.21 7.70 -4.50
N PRO A 42 7.16 8.54 -4.51
CA PRO A 42 6.74 9.32 -3.33
C PRO A 42 6.34 8.46 -2.13
N LEU A 43 6.02 7.18 -2.34
CA LEU A 43 5.63 6.23 -1.30
C LEU A 43 6.85 5.59 -0.62
N SER A 44 8.01 5.61 -1.28
CA SER A 44 9.28 5.18 -0.69
C SER A 44 9.90 6.36 0.05
N GLN A 45 9.78 6.36 1.37
CA GLN A 45 10.17 7.47 2.23
C GLN A 45 11.24 7.03 3.23
N PHE A 46 12.02 8.00 3.72
CA PHE A 46 12.89 7.79 4.85
C PHE A 46 12.04 7.51 6.09
N MET A 47 12.29 6.38 6.76
CA MET A 47 11.46 5.95 7.89
C MET A 47 11.74 6.81 9.12
N ASP A 48 10.67 7.23 9.80
CA ASP A 48 10.75 7.88 11.09
C ASP A 48 11.15 6.86 12.18
N GLN A 49 12.30 7.04 12.79
CA GLN A 49 12.90 6.09 13.73
C GLN A 49 13.22 6.71 15.10
N ASN A 50 12.52 7.79 15.48
CA ASN A 50 12.73 8.44 16.79
C ASN A 50 12.41 7.50 17.96
N ASN A 51 11.34 6.70 17.82
CA ASN A 51 10.96 5.67 18.78
C ASN A 51 10.18 4.54 18.05
N PRO A 52 9.96 3.39 18.69
CA PRO A 52 9.24 2.27 18.06
C PRO A 52 7.81 2.61 17.65
N LEU A 53 7.12 3.50 18.36
CA LEU A 53 5.78 3.93 18.02
C LEU A 53 5.77 4.78 16.74
N ALA A 54 6.76 5.65 16.55
CA ALA A 54 6.91 6.45 15.33
C ALA A 54 7.12 5.56 14.10
N GLU A 55 7.92 4.51 14.22
CA GLU A 55 8.11 3.51 13.16
C GLU A 55 6.80 2.80 12.80
N LEU A 56 6.06 2.34 13.81
CA LEU A 56 4.79 1.66 13.61
C LEU A 56 3.77 2.58 12.95
N THR A 57 3.65 3.80 13.41
CA THR A 57 2.75 4.82 12.86
C THR A 57 3.10 5.14 11.41
N HIS A 58 4.38 5.28 11.08
CA HIS A 58 4.83 5.51 9.71
C HIS A 58 4.45 4.35 8.77
N LYS A 59 4.60 3.11 9.21
CA LYS A 59 4.23 1.91 8.45
C LYS A 59 2.72 1.78 8.22
N ARG A 60 1.90 2.39 9.05
CA ARG A 60 0.43 2.40 8.99
C ARG A 60 -0.15 3.63 8.29
N ARG A 61 0.69 4.48 7.72
CA ARG A 61 0.30 5.70 7.02
C ARG A 61 -0.41 5.38 5.71
N LEU A 62 -1.44 6.14 5.41
CA LEU A 62 -2.19 6.11 4.16
C LEU A 62 -1.99 7.44 3.45
N SER A 63 -1.76 7.41 2.15
CA SER A 63 -1.58 8.60 1.33
C SER A 63 -2.59 8.61 0.18
N ALA A 64 -3.26 9.74 -0.03
CA ALA A 64 -4.06 9.98 -1.22
C ALA A 64 -3.23 10.52 -2.38
N LEU A 65 -1.96 10.82 -2.16
CA LEU A 65 -1.02 11.36 -3.14
C LEU A 65 -0.30 10.23 -3.89
N GLY A 66 0.27 10.54 -5.03
CA GLY A 66 1.10 9.63 -5.79
C GLY A 66 0.48 9.20 -7.12
N PRO A 67 1.07 8.22 -7.82
CA PRO A 67 0.59 7.76 -9.12
C PRO A 67 -0.85 7.22 -9.04
N GLY A 68 -1.74 7.80 -9.85
CA GLY A 68 -3.18 7.46 -9.83
C GLY A 68 -3.98 8.08 -8.68
N GLY A 69 -3.34 8.87 -7.82
CA GLY A 69 -3.98 9.59 -6.72
C GLY A 69 -4.27 11.05 -7.02
N LEU A 70 -4.49 11.82 -5.96
CA LEU A 70 -4.78 13.25 -6.03
C LEU A 70 -3.50 14.08 -6.05
N SER A 71 -3.59 15.29 -6.59
CA SER A 71 -2.56 16.34 -6.41
C SER A 71 -3.03 17.32 -5.32
N ARG A 72 -2.07 17.91 -4.60
CA ARG A 72 -2.37 18.87 -3.52
C ARG A 72 -3.19 20.05 -3.98
N ASP A 73 -2.90 20.58 -5.14
CA ASP A 73 -3.52 21.78 -5.70
C ASP A 73 -4.96 21.53 -6.20
N ARG A 74 -5.26 20.28 -6.56
CA ARG A 74 -6.59 19.88 -7.06
C ARG A 74 -7.49 19.27 -5.99
N ALA A 75 -6.97 19.04 -4.80
CA ALA A 75 -7.73 18.46 -3.70
C ALA A 75 -8.53 19.56 -2.98
N GLY A 76 -9.84 19.59 -3.21
CA GLY A 76 -10.78 20.45 -2.50
C GLY A 76 -11.07 19.97 -1.09
N PHE A 77 -11.96 20.68 -0.38
CA PHE A 77 -12.36 20.34 0.99
C PHE A 77 -13.06 18.98 1.07
N GLU A 78 -13.87 18.62 0.09
CA GLU A 78 -14.65 17.36 0.10
C GLU A 78 -13.78 16.11 0.24
N VAL A 79 -12.62 16.07 -0.44
CA VAL A 79 -11.71 14.93 -0.38
C VAL A 79 -10.83 14.91 0.87
N ARG A 80 -10.77 16.03 1.60
CA ARG A 80 -10.01 16.19 2.84
C ARG A 80 -10.84 15.90 4.09
N ASP A 81 -12.16 15.92 3.97
CA ASP A 81 -13.07 15.70 5.07
C ASP A 81 -13.17 14.22 5.45
N VAL A 82 -13.60 13.99 6.68
CA VAL A 82 -13.89 12.65 7.18
C VAL A 82 -15.22 12.17 6.64
N HIS A 83 -15.24 10.98 6.06
CA HIS A 83 -16.44 10.33 5.55
C HIS A 83 -16.90 9.22 6.49
N TYR A 84 -18.19 8.91 6.51
CA TYR A 84 -18.73 7.81 7.34
C TYR A 84 -18.07 6.46 7.09
N SER A 85 -17.62 6.19 5.87
CA SER A 85 -16.89 4.96 5.52
C SER A 85 -15.52 4.84 6.20
N HIS A 86 -14.99 5.91 6.81
CA HIS A 86 -13.75 5.87 7.57
C HIS A 86 -13.89 5.12 8.89
N TYR A 87 -15.12 4.99 9.40
CA TYR A 87 -15.37 4.36 10.70
C TYR A 87 -14.71 2.98 10.81
N GLY A 88 -13.86 2.84 11.81
CA GLY A 88 -13.10 1.62 12.09
C GLY A 88 -12.03 1.23 11.05
N ARG A 89 -11.83 2.05 9.99
CA ARG A 89 -10.85 1.82 8.92
C ARG A 89 -9.73 2.85 8.93
N MET A 90 -10.09 4.12 8.96
CA MET A 90 -9.15 5.23 8.97
C MET A 90 -9.37 6.09 10.21
N CYS A 91 -8.30 6.55 10.84
CA CYS A 91 -8.40 7.44 11.98
C CYS A 91 -9.00 8.78 11.55
N PRO A 92 -10.06 9.28 12.20
CA PRO A 92 -10.69 10.54 11.82
C PRO A 92 -9.93 11.79 12.30
N ILE A 93 -8.91 11.60 13.16
CA ILE A 93 -8.23 12.70 13.86
C ILE A 93 -6.79 12.83 13.41
N GLU A 94 -6.07 11.70 13.25
CA GLU A 94 -4.65 11.70 12.95
C GLU A 94 -4.39 12.06 11.48
N THR A 95 -4.00 13.31 11.27
CA THR A 95 -3.63 13.87 9.96
C THR A 95 -2.62 14.98 10.18
N PRO A 96 -1.67 15.23 9.25
CA PRO A 96 -0.76 16.36 9.36
C PRO A 96 -1.51 17.69 9.24
N GLU A 97 -0.92 18.73 9.81
CA GLU A 97 -1.35 20.12 9.64
C GLU A 97 -0.72 20.69 8.35
N GLY A 98 -1.43 21.61 7.70
CA GLY A 98 -0.94 22.30 6.51
C GLY A 98 -1.46 21.74 5.18
N PRO A 99 -0.69 21.83 4.07
CA PRO A 99 -1.19 21.52 2.73
C PRO A 99 -1.56 20.05 2.51
N ASN A 100 -1.10 19.15 3.36
CA ASN A 100 -1.41 17.71 3.30
C ASN A 100 -2.56 17.28 4.20
N ILE A 101 -3.26 18.21 4.85
CA ILE A 101 -4.37 17.90 5.74
C ILE A 101 -5.43 17.07 5.00
N GLY A 102 -5.89 15.98 5.60
CA GLY A 102 -6.86 15.06 5.03
C GLY A 102 -6.36 14.19 3.87
N LEU A 103 -5.21 14.51 3.25
CA LEU A 103 -4.61 13.71 2.18
C LEU A 103 -3.65 12.64 2.71
N ILE A 104 -3.12 12.85 3.88
CA ILE A 104 -2.34 11.87 4.62
C ILE A 104 -3.14 11.47 5.84
N SER A 105 -3.37 10.19 6.01
CA SER A 105 -4.17 9.63 7.10
C SER A 105 -3.48 8.38 7.64
N TYR A 106 -4.09 7.77 8.63
CA TYR A 106 -3.54 6.57 9.28
C TYR A 106 -4.63 5.52 9.46
N LEU A 107 -4.22 4.27 9.43
CA LEU A 107 -5.11 3.15 9.73
C LEU A 107 -5.63 3.24 11.16
N ALA A 108 -6.92 3.01 11.36
CA ALA A 108 -7.48 2.80 12.69
C ALA A 108 -6.82 1.59 13.37
N SER A 109 -6.77 1.58 14.71
CA SER A 109 -5.96 0.63 15.50
C SER A 109 -6.18 -0.83 15.11
N TYR A 110 -7.41 -1.25 14.89
CA TYR A 110 -7.76 -2.62 14.54
C TYR A 110 -7.99 -2.85 13.03
N ALA A 111 -7.90 -1.81 12.21
CA ALA A 111 -8.06 -1.95 10.78
C ALA A 111 -6.93 -2.78 10.16
N ARG A 112 -7.29 -3.56 9.13
CA ARG A 112 -6.36 -4.36 8.33
C ARG A 112 -6.58 -4.12 6.86
N SER A 113 -5.51 -4.14 6.09
CA SER A 113 -5.58 -4.15 4.64
C SER A 113 -5.86 -5.58 4.14
N MET A 114 -6.69 -5.69 3.13
CA MET A 114 -6.95 -6.94 2.42
C MET A 114 -6.05 -7.06 1.19
N SER A 115 -5.90 -8.27 0.68
CA SER A 115 -5.20 -8.53 -0.58
C SER A 115 -5.81 -7.81 -1.78
N THR A 116 -7.09 -7.44 -1.69
CA THR A 116 -7.81 -6.64 -2.69
C THR A 116 -7.64 -5.13 -2.56
N ALA A 117 -6.63 -4.67 -1.79
CA ALA A 117 -6.38 -3.25 -1.48
C ALA A 117 -7.54 -2.52 -0.78
N SER A 118 -8.46 -3.25 -0.15
CA SER A 118 -9.56 -2.70 0.66
C SER A 118 -9.22 -2.71 2.15
N LEU A 119 -9.79 -1.78 2.91
CA LEU A 119 -9.63 -1.73 4.36
C LEU A 119 -10.77 -2.49 5.04
N ARG A 120 -10.42 -3.36 5.98
CA ARG A 120 -11.35 -4.13 6.80
C ARG A 120 -11.44 -3.59 8.21
N LEU A 121 -12.67 -3.53 8.71
CA LEU A 121 -13.00 -3.35 10.10
C LEU A 121 -13.23 -4.73 10.73
N PRO A 122 -12.56 -5.11 11.82
CA PRO A 122 -12.92 -6.29 12.60
C PRO A 122 -14.27 -6.04 13.31
N ILE A 123 -15.27 -6.82 12.95
CA ILE A 123 -16.59 -6.76 13.59
C ILE A 123 -16.67 -7.94 14.56
N ALA A 124 -16.76 -7.67 15.86
CA ALA A 124 -17.10 -8.67 16.86
C ALA A 124 -18.60 -8.91 16.84
N ARG A 125 -19.01 -10.18 16.72
CA ARG A 125 -20.41 -10.55 16.84
C ARG A 125 -20.81 -10.45 18.31
N SER A 126 -21.60 -9.45 18.69
CA SER A 126 -22.20 -9.37 20.02
C SER A 126 -23.18 -10.53 20.18
N LYS A 127 -22.90 -11.42 21.15
CA LYS A 127 -23.91 -12.38 21.61
C LYS A 127 -24.93 -11.60 22.44
N ARG A 128 -26.14 -11.51 21.97
CA ARG A 128 -27.26 -10.98 22.76
C ARG A 128 -27.42 -11.88 23.97
N LEU A 129 -27.10 -11.38 25.16
CA LEU A 129 -27.42 -12.02 26.42
C LEU A 129 -28.95 -12.03 26.55
N THR A 130 -29.58 -13.13 26.21
CA THR A 130 -30.97 -13.38 26.61
C THR A 130 -30.97 -13.63 28.11
N THR A 131 -31.28 -12.60 28.86
CA THR A 131 -31.71 -12.74 30.25
C THR A 131 -32.98 -13.59 30.25
N LYS A 132 -32.86 -14.88 30.62
CA LYS A 132 -34.01 -15.66 31.00
C LYS A 132 -34.50 -15.06 32.33
N THR A 133 -35.57 -14.28 32.27
CA THR A 133 -36.38 -13.98 33.44
C THR A 133 -36.97 -15.32 33.90
N ALA A 134 -36.47 -15.84 35.02
CA ALA A 134 -37.10 -16.93 35.73
C ALA A 134 -38.41 -16.40 36.31
N SER A 135 -39.51 -16.96 35.85
CA SER A 135 -40.83 -16.90 36.50
C SER A 135 -40.97 -18.06 37.47
#